data_a3f734375c1e567d57cdbdd91c1b3105
#
_entry.id   a3f734375c1e567d57cdbdd91c1b3105
#
_cell.length_a   1.000
_cell.length_b   1.000
_cell.length_c   1.000
_cell.angle_alpha   90.00
_cell.angle_beta   90.00
_cell.angle_gamma   90.00
#
_symmetry.space_group_name_H-M   'P 1'
#
loop_
_entity.id
_entity.type
_entity.pdbx_description
1 polymer ?
#
loop_
_entity_poly.entity_id
_entity_poly.type
_entity_poly.pdbx_seq_one_letter_code
_entity_poly.pdbx_strand_id
1 'polypeptide(L)'
;DHDRAQAMYERAIDADPTDADNLGNYAIFLKNVRHEYDQAKAMYERAIEANPNHANTLGNYSQLLFATGRDKTAIALVTRALPLAGTDEKPLVAECRFYLFAHSPEHRRESGENLRDLLAAGVTTGSWSFEPNLERLRREKDPRYDLVRDVADALSSGDTQTLESRGEWYAL
;
A
#
# COMPACT_ATOMS: atom_id res chain seq x y z
N ASP A 1 2.80 -17.92 16.91
CA ASP A 1 4.06 -18.63 16.66
C ASP A 1 4.50 -18.39 15.20
N HIS A 2 5.40 -17.45 15.02
CA HIS A 2 5.81 -16.93 13.70
C HIS A 2 6.57 -18.00 12.89
N ASP A 3 7.37 -18.84 13.54
CA ASP A 3 8.13 -19.91 12.86
C ASP A 3 7.21 -20.98 12.28
N ARG A 4 6.13 -21.30 13.00
CA ARG A 4 5.12 -22.21 12.48
C ARG A 4 4.37 -21.63 11.28
N ALA A 5 4.04 -20.32 11.31
CA ALA A 5 3.40 -19.66 10.19
C ALA A 5 4.33 -19.66 8.95
N GLN A 6 5.61 -19.34 9.16
CA GLN A 6 6.61 -19.40 8.10
C GLN A 6 6.71 -20.79 7.46
N ALA A 7 6.85 -21.84 8.28
CA ALA A 7 6.90 -23.22 7.80
C ALA A 7 5.65 -23.64 7.01
N MET A 8 4.46 -23.08 7.35
CA MET A 8 3.24 -23.32 6.59
C MET A 8 3.28 -22.67 5.21
N TYR A 9 3.75 -21.40 5.11
CA TYR A 9 3.92 -20.73 3.83
C TYR A 9 4.93 -21.45 2.94
N GLU A 10 6.09 -21.83 3.49
CA GLU A 10 7.13 -22.56 2.76
C GLU A 10 6.57 -23.89 2.21
N ARG A 11 5.86 -24.67 3.02
CA ARG A 11 5.20 -25.90 2.57
C ARG A 11 4.13 -25.67 1.49
N ALA A 12 3.35 -24.59 1.59
CA ALA A 12 2.37 -24.26 0.56
C ALA A 12 3.05 -23.92 -0.77
N ILE A 13 4.15 -23.16 -0.72
CA ILE A 13 4.96 -22.81 -1.90
C ILE A 13 5.68 -24.03 -2.48
N ASP A 14 6.13 -24.98 -1.65
CA ASP A 14 6.71 -26.23 -2.12
C ASP A 14 5.67 -27.11 -2.85
N ALA A 15 4.41 -27.06 -2.40
CA ALA A 15 3.31 -27.80 -3.03
C ALA A 15 2.85 -27.17 -4.35
N ASP A 16 2.80 -25.84 -4.42
CA ASP A 16 2.53 -25.06 -5.64
C ASP A 16 3.43 -23.81 -5.70
N PRO A 17 4.57 -23.89 -6.39
CA PRO A 17 5.53 -22.79 -6.51
C PRO A 17 5.02 -21.59 -7.32
N THR A 18 3.87 -21.72 -7.99
CA THR A 18 3.27 -20.71 -8.87
C THR A 18 1.97 -20.13 -8.34
N ASP A 19 1.57 -20.52 -7.13
CA ASP A 19 0.40 -19.91 -6.47
C ASP A 19 0.71 -18.46 -6.06
N ALA A 20 0.19 -17.50 -6.84
CA ALA A 20 0.43 -16.08 -6.64
C ALA A 20 -0.13 -15.57 -5.30
N ASP A 21 -1.22 -16.14 -4.79
CA ASP A 21 -1.83 -15.77 -3.51
C ASP A 21 -0.92 -16.19 -2.37
N ASN A 22 -0.43 -17.44 -2.37
CA ASN A 22 0.49 -17.92 -1.34
C ASN A 22 1.81 -17.14 -1.36
N LEU A 23 2.37 -16.89 -2.53
CA LEU A 23 3.59 -16.08 -2.68
C LEU A 23 3.39 -14.66 -2.17
N GLY A 24 2.28 -14.01 -2.53
CA GLY A 24 1.92 -12.67 -2.08
C GLY A 24 1.71 -12.59 -0.56
N ASN A 25 0.97 -13.53 0.01
CA ASN A 25 0.72 -13.61 1.44
C ASN A 25 2.00 -13.88 2.23
N TYR A 26 2.89 -14.72 1.73
CA TYR A 26 4.19 -14.94 2.34
C TYR A 26 5.06 -13.68 2.30
N ALA A 27 5.03 -12.94 1.20
CA ALA A 27 5.73 -11.66 1.11
C ALA A 27 5.22 -10.66 2.16
N ILE A 28 3.90 -10.58 2.38
CA ILE A 28 3.30 -9.74 3.43
C ILE A 28 3.78 -10.17 4.82
N PHE A 29 3.79 -11.48 5.09
CA PHE A 29 4.29 -12.02 6.35
C PHE A 29 5.77 -11.68 6.58
N LEU A 30 6.62 -11.90 5.58
CA LEU A 30 8.04 -11.58 5.64
C LEU A 30 8.28 -10.08 5.91
N LYS A 31 7.51 -9.22 5.22
CA LYS A 31 7.58 -7.76 5.39
C LYS A 31 7.13 -7.31 6.78
N ASN A 32 5.92 -7.73 7.20
CA ASN A 32 5.25 -7.15 8.37
C ASN A 32 5.64 -7.82 9.69
N VAL A 33 5.98 -9.11 9.66
CA VAL A 33 6.22 -9.92 10.85
C VAL A 33 7.70 -10.22 11.07
N ARG A 34 8.40 -10.55 9.99
CA ARG A 34 9.83 -10.92 10.06
C ARG A 34 10.75 -9.72 9.79
N HIS A 35 10.24 -8.67 9.15
CA HIS A 35 11.02 -7.52 8.70
C HIS A 35 12.14 -7.90 7.71
N GLU A 36 11.94 -8.97 6.96
CA GLU A 36 12.86 -9.53 5.99
C GLU A 36 12.55 -8.97 4.59
N TYR A 37 12.85 -7.71 4.38
CA TYR A 37 12.40 -6.94 3.21
C TYR A 37 12.95 -7.47 1.86
N ASP A 38 14.17 -7.98 1.83
CA ASP A 38 14.74 -8.53 0.59
C ASP A 38 14.07 -9.84 0.21
N GLN A 39 13.74 -10.69 1.18
CA GLN A 39 12.98 -11.92 0.93
C GLN A 39 11.53 -11.61 0.54
N ALA A 40 10.89 -10.65 1.21
CA ALA A 40 9.56 -10.18 0.85
C ALA A 40 9.52 -9.68 -0.60
N LYS A 41 10.52 -8.89 -1.02
CA LYS A 41 10.69 -8.45 -2.40
C LYS A 41 10.74 -9.63 -3.37
N ALA A 42 11.59 -10.62 -3.11
CA ALA A 42 11.73 -11.80 -3.98
C ALA A 42 10.40 -12.56 -4.12
N MET A 43 9.63 -12.69 -3.04
CA MET A 43 8.32 -13.35 -3.07
C MET A 43 7.29 -12.54 -3.85
N TYR A 44 7.26 -11.20 -3.70
CA TYR A 44 6.40 -10.34 -4.53
C TYR A 44 6.74 -10.45 -6.03
N GLU A 45 8.01 -10.45 -6.38
CA GLU A 45 8.44 -10.60 -7.78
C GLU A 45 7.98 -11.94 -8.37
N ARG A 46 8.14 -13.04 -7.65
CA ARG A 46 7.61 -14.36 -8.04
C ARG A 46 6.08 -14.37 -8.17
N ALA A 47 5.38 -13.73 -7.22
CA ALA A 47 3.92 -13.63 -7.28
C ALA A 47 3.44 -12.88 -8.52
N ILE A 48 4.14 -11.79 -8.90
CA ILE A 48 3.85 -11.02 -10.12
C ILE A 48 4.20 -11.80 -11.39
N GLU A 49 5.25 -12.62 -11.39
CA GLU A 49 5.56 -13.53 -12.48
C GLU A 49 4.47 -14.58 -12.67
N ALA A 50 3.96 -15.14 -11.58
CA ALA A 50 2.88 -16.13 -11.59
C ALA A 50 1.53 -15.53 -12.01
N ASN A 51 1.17 -14.35 -11.50
CA ASN A 51 -0.03 -13.62 -11.90
C ASN A 51 0.27 -12.11 -12.06
N PRO A 52 0.59 -11.64 -13.27
CA PRO A 52 0.93 -10.25 -13.53
C PRO A 52 -0.20 -9.24 -13.27
N ASN A 53 -1.44 -9.72 -13.17
CA ASN A 53 -2.64 -8.89 -13.03
C ASN A 53 -3.28 -9.01 -11.64
N HIS A 54 -2.57 -9.52 -10.66
CA HIS A 54 -3.06 -9.62 -9.28
C HIS A 54 -2.96 -8.27 -8.57
N ALA A 55 -4.06 -7.51 -8.54
CA ALA A 55 -4.11 -6.13 -8.04
C ALA A 55 -3.54 -5.99 -6.62
N ASN A 56 -3.92 -6.89 -5.70
CA ASN A 56 -3.45 -6.88 -4.32
C ASN A 56 -1.92 -7.05 -4.22
N THR A 57 -1.33 -7.96 -4.97
CA THR A 57 0.13 -8.15 -4.98
C THR A 57 0.86 -6.91 -5.49
N LEU A 58 0.35 -6.31 -6.60
CA LEU A 58 0.93 -5.08 -7.16
C LEU A 58 0.86 -3.93 -6.15
N GLY A 59 -0.29 -3.74 -5.48
CA GLY A 59 -0.49 -2.72 -4.46
C GLY A 59 0.41 -2.93 -3.23
N ASN A 60 0.45 -4.14 -2.69
CA ASN A 60 1.26 -4.48 -1.52
C ASN A 60 2.76 -4.35 -1.77
N TYR A 61 3.23 -4.73 -2.96
CA TYR A 61 4.62 -4.55 -3.32
C TYR A 61 4.97 -3.08 -3.51
N SER A 62 4.06 -2.28 -4.09
CA SER A 62 4.29 -0.84 -4.24
C SER A 62 4.50 -0.14 -2.90
N GLN A 63 3.79 -0.54 -1.84
CA GLN A 63 4.01 -0.02 -0.48
C GLN A 63 5.46 -0.18 -0.03
N LEU A 64 6.02 -1.38 -0.17
CA LEU A 64 7.41 -1.66 0.20
C LEU A 64 8.39 -0.82 -0.63
N LEU A 65 8.12 -0.68 -1.93
CA LEU A 65 8.97 0.09 -2.82
C LEU A 65 8.93 1.59 -2.50
N PHE A 66 7.76 2.15 -2.22
CA PHE A 66 7.65 3.54 -1.76
C PHE A 66 8.35 3.76 -0.42
N ALA A 67 8.16 2.86 0.56
CA ALA A 67 8.84 2.97 1.85
C ALA A 67 10.38 2.95 1.73
N THR A 68 10.91 2.28 0.70
CA THR A 68 12.34 2.16 0.42
C THR A 68 12.86 3.16 -0.64
N GLY A 69 12.05 4.11 -1.10
CA GLY A 69 12.45 5.18 -2.04
C GLY A 69 12.60 4.72 -3.49
N ARG A 70 11.95 3.63 -3.88
CA ARG A 70 11.94 3.12 -5.25
C ARG A 70 10.71 3.59 -6.02
N ASP A 71 10.46 4.90 -5.98
CA ASP A 71 9.20 5.53 -6.41
C ASP A 71 8.83 5.22 -7.86
N LYS A 72 9.78 5.27 -8.78
CA LYS A 72 9.51 5.01 -10.20
C LYS A 72 8.89 3.63 -10.43
N THR A 73 9.45 2.59 -9.80
CA THR A 73 8.93 1.23 -9.91
C THR A 73 7.59 1.10 -9.18
N ALA A 74 7.48 1.71 -8.00
CA ALA A 74 6.25 1.70 -7.20
C ALA A 74 5.08 2.36 -7.96
N ILE A 75 5.29 3.52 -8.57
CA ILE A 75 4.29 4.21 -9.39
C ILE A 75 3.82 3.32 -10.54
N ALA A 76 4.74 2.65 -11.24
CA ALA A 76 4.38 1.75 -12.33
C ALA A 76 3.49 0.58 -11.85
N LEU A 77 3.77 0.01 -10.68
CA LEU A 77 2.94 -1.06 -10.10
C LEU A 77 1.56 -0.56 -9.69
N VAL A 78 1.48 0.57 -8.99
CA VAL A 78 0.19 1.16 -8.58
C VAL A 78 -0.66 1.52 -9.80
N THR A 79 -0.05 2.11 -10.83
CA THR A 79 -0.77 2.45 -12.08
C THR A 79 -1.34 1.21 -12.77
N ARG A 80 -0.67 0.05 -12.63
CA ARG A 80 -1.20 -1.24 -13.10
C ARG A 80 -2.27 -1.80 -12.16
N ALA A 81 -2.12 -1.66 -10.85
CA ALA A 81 -3.06 -2.20 -9.87
C ALA A 81 -4.43 -1.52 -9.91
N LEU A 82 -4.48 -0.20 -10.02
CA LEU A 82 -5.71 0.59 -9.94
C LEU A 82 -6.82 0.13 -10.91
N PRO A 83 -6.57 -0.07 -12.23
CA PRO A 83 -7.62 -0.53 -13.15
C PRO A 83 -7.98 -2.00 -12.97
N LEU A 84 -7.16 -2.78 -12.27
CA LEU A 84 -7.41 -4.20 -12.00
C LEU A 84 -8.23 -4.42 -10.72
N ALA A 85 -8.24 -3.44 -9.82
CA ALA A 85 -9.01 -3.51 -8.58
C ALA A 85 -10.51 -3.57 -8.88
N GLY A 86 -11.18 -4.56 -8.30
CA GLY A 86 -12.62 -4.75 -8.40
C GLY A 86 -13.40 -3.67 -7.63
N THR A 87 -14.71 -3.62 -7.88
CA THR A 87 -15.63 -2.68 -7.19
C THR A 87 -15.65 -2.88 -5.67
N ASP A 88 -15.36 -4.08 -5.21
CA ASP A 88 -15.34 -4.45 -3.81
C ASP A 88 -13.97 -4.20 -3.15
N GLU A 89 -12.93 -3.89 -3.94
CA GLU A 89 -11.56 -3.63 -3.48
C GLU A 89 -11.29 -2.13 -3.22
N LYS A 90 -12.31 -1.38 -2.82
CA LYS A 90 -12.16 0.06 -2.49
C LYS A 90 -11.06 0.35 -1.46
N PRO A 91 -10.83 -0.48 -0.43
CA PRO A 91 -9.69 -0.30 0.47
C PRO A 91 -8.35 -0.33 -0.26
N LEU A 92 -8.13 -1.29 -1.16
CA LEU A 92 -6.92 -1.36 -1.99
C LEU A 92 -6.75 -0.11 -2.87
N VAL A 93 -7.86 0.37 -3.47
CA VAL A 93 -7.84 1.61 -4.27
C VAL A 93 -7.42 2.79 -3.38
N ALA A 94 -7.96 2.89 -2.17
CA ALA A 94 -7.60 3.95 -1.21
C ALA A 94 -6.12 3.89 -0.81
N GLU A 95 -5.58 2.70 -0.55
CA GLU A 95 -4.16 2.50 -0.27
C GLU A 95 -3.27 2.93 -1.44
N CYS A 96 -3.59 2.48 -2.66
CA CYS A 96 -2.87 2.85 -3.87
C CYS A 96 -2.89 4.37 -4.11
N ARG A 97 -4.05 5.01 -3.93
CA ARG A 97 -4.21 6.46 -4.05
C ARG A 97 -3.44 7.21 -2.96
N PHE A 98 -3.42 6.67 -1.72
CA PHE A 98 -2.60 7.24 -0.65
C PHE A 98 -1.11 7.26 -1.01
N TYR A 99 -0.56 6.18 -1.54
CA TYR A 99 0.85 6.14 -1.92
C TYR A 99 1.19 7.11 -3.04
N LEU A 100 0.34 7.24 -4.04
CA LEU A 100 0.51 8.23 -5.10
C LEU A 100 0.40 9.66 -4.57
N PHE A 101 -0.53 9.92 -3.67
CA PHE A 101 -0.69 11.21 -3.00
C PHE A 101 0.56 11.59 -2.20
N ALA A 102 1.09 10.65 -1.43
CA ALA A 102 2.24 10.86 -0.57
C ALA A 102 3.54 11.06 -1.37
N HIS A 103 3.81 10.20 -2.36
CA HIS A 103 5.13 10.04 -2.95
C HIS A 103 5.23 10.43 -4.44
N SER A 104 4.12 10.70 -5.13
CA SER A 104 4.14 11.06 -6.55
C SER A 104 3.62 12.48 -6.80
N PRO A 105 4.50 13.47 -7.03
CA PRO A 105 4.07 14.84 -7.33
C PRO A 105 3.09 14.94 -8.51
N GLU A 106 3.30 14.12 -9.54
CA GLU A 106 2.50 14.13 -10.77
C GLU A 106 1.07 13.62 -10.54
N HIS A 107 0.89 12.66 -9.62
CA HIS A 107 -0.42 12.03 -9.35
C HIS A 107 -1.10 12.59 -8.10
N ARG A 108 -0.45 13.52 -7.38
CA ARG A 108 -0.90 14.00 -6.07
C ARG A 108 -2.29 14.58 -6.10
N ARG A 109 -2.55 15.50 -7.02
CA ARG A 109 -3.84 16.18 -7.13
C ARG A 109 -4.98 15.18 -7.36
N GLU A 110 -4.86 14.40 -8.43
CA GLU A 110 -5.86 13.38 -8.78
C GLU A 110 -6.09 12.39 -7.65
N SER A 111 -5.01 11.94 -7.02
CA SER A 111 -5.10 10.99 -5.91
C SER A 111 -5.75 11.60 -4.68
N GLY A 112 -5.47 12.87 -4.36
CA GLY A 112 -6.13 13.60 -3.28
C GLY A 112 -7.63 13.77 -3.52
N GLU A 113 -8.03 14.11 -4.75
CA GLU A 113 -9.44 14.20 -5.15
C GLU A 113 -10.15 12.84 -4.98
N ASN A 114 -9.55 11.76 -5.48
CA ASN A 114 -10.10 10.42 -5.31
C ASN A 114 -10.19 9.98 -3.84
N LEU A 115 -9.19 10.32 -3.02
CA LEU A 115 -9.21 10.00 -1.59
C LEU A 115 -10.34 10.74 -0.86
N ARG A 116 -10.63 12.00 -1.22
CA ARG A 116 -11.78 12.71 -0.68
C ARG A 116 -13.08 11.99 -0.97
N ASP A 117 -13.27 11.56 -2.21
CA ASP A 117 -14.48 10.85 -2.63
C ASP A 117 -14.62 9.50 -1.90
N LEU A 118 -13.52 8.77 -1.75
CA LEU A 118 -13.50 7.49 -1.03
C LEU A 118 -13.81 7.68 0.46
N LEU A 119 -13.20 8.67 1.11
CA LEU A 119 -13.47 9.00 2.52
C LEU A 119 -14.92 9.46 2.71
N ALA A 120 -15.44 10.31 1.83
CA ALA A 120 -16.84 10.74 1.86
C ALA A 120 -17.82 9.57 1.66
N ALA A 121 -17.42 8.53 0.95
CA ALA A 121 -18.16 7.27 0.80
C ALA A 121 -17.97 6.31 2.00
N GLY A 122 -17.24 6.69 3.04
CA GLY A 122 -17.00 5.89 4.23
C GLY A 122 -15.98 4.74 4.03
N VAL A 123 -15.15 4.82 3.00
CA VAL A 123 -14.13 3.79 2.76
C VAL A 123 -13.01 3.94 3.77
N THR A 124 -12.67 2.82 4.42
CA THR A 124 -11.52 2.72 5.32
C THR A 124 -10.63 1.55 4.91
N THR A 125 -9.36 1.62 5.32
CA THR A 125 -8.35 0.56 5.09
C THR A 125 -8.20 -0.35 6.33
N GLY A 126 -8.98 -0.09 7.38
CA GLY A 126 -8.95 -0.87 8.61
C GLY A 126 -7.58 -0.89 9.29
N SER A 127 -7.08 -2.08 9.58
CA SER A 127 -5.79 -2.29 10.28
C SER A 127 -4.55 -2.15 9.37
N TRP A 128 -4.71 -1.69 8.13
CA TRP A 128 -3.58 -1.48 7.22
C TRP A 128 -2.66 -0.37 7.74
N SER A 129 -1.36 -0.64 7.78
CA SER A 129 -0.39 0.31 8.31
C SER A 129 0.29 1.13 7.21
N PHE A 130 0.18 2.45 7.31
CA PHE A 130 0.90 3.41 6.47
C PHE A 130 2.25 3.84 7.09
N GLU A 131 2.57 3.37 8.31
CA GLU A 131 3.72 3.84 9.10
C GLU A 131 5.07 3.78 8.35
N PRO A 132 5.43 2.72 7.60
CA PRO A 132 6.71 2.70 6.88
C PRO A 132 6.86 3.86 5.88
N ASN A 133 5.77 4.31 5.27
CA ASN A 133 5.74 5.41 4.31
C ASN A 133 5.75 6.77 5.04
N LEU A 134 5.06 6.87 6.18
CA LEU A 134 5.10 8.06 7.05
C LEU A 134 6.49 8.28 7.67
N GLU A 135 7.15 7.21 8.11
CA GLU A 135 8.52 7.28 8.62
C GLU A 135 9.50 7.77 7.55
N ARG A 136 9.31 7.34 6.29
CA ARG A 136 10.10 7.86 5.18
C ARG A 136 9.93 9.36 5.04
N LEU A 137 8.68 9.87 4.98
CA LEU A 137 8.40 11.30 4.85
C LEU A 137 8.97 12.10 6.03
N ARG A 138 8.89 11.54 7.26
CA ARG A 138 9.47 12.16 8.46
C ARG A 138 11.00 12.27 8.34
N ARG A 139 11.67 11.20 7.91
CA ARG A 139 13.12 11.16 7.70
C ARG A 139 13.57 12.13 6.61
N GLU A 140 12.79 12.27 5.54
CA GLU A 140 13.03 13.19 4.44
C GLU A 140 12.64 14.63 4.77
N LYS A 141 12.01 14.86 5.94
CA LYS A 141 11.50 16.17 6.39
C LYS A 141 10.52 16.77 5.37
N ASP A 142 9.66 15.94 4.80
CA ASP A 142 8.65 16.40 3.86
C ASP A 142 7.72 17.43 4.54
N PRO A 143 7.57 18.64 3.99
CA PRO A 143 6.73 19.67 4.60
C PRO A 143 5.26 19.30 4.68
N ARG A 144 4.81 18.28 3.95
CA ARG A 144 3.42 17.78 3.93
C ARG A 144 3.19 16.64 4.93
N TYR A 145 4.20 16.28 5.73
CA TYR A 145 4.13 15.12 6.63
C TYR A 145 2.84 15.12 7.46
N ASP A 146 2.49 16.26 8.06
CA ASP A 146 1.29 16.36 8.90
C ASP A 146 0.00 16.15 8.12
N LEU A 147 -0.11 16.69 6.91
CA LEU A 147 -1.26 16.44 6.04
C LEU A 147 -1.36 14.97 5.64
N VAL A 148 -0.25 14.38 5.20
CA VAL A 148 -0.23 12.97 4.76
C VAL A 148 -0.53 12.02 5.91
N ARG A 149 -0.04 12.31 7.13
CA ARG A 149 -0.39 11.57 8.34
C ARG A 149 -1.89 11.63 8.62
N ASP A 150 -2.49 12.83 8.59
CA ASP A 150 -3.91 12.98 8.89
C ASP A 150 -4.79 12.28 7.83
N VAL A 151 -4.34 12.20 6.56
CA VAL A 151 -4.99 11.36 5.53
C VAL A 151 -4.89 9.87 5.89
N ALA A 152 -3.72 9.40 6.33
CA ALA A 152 -3.53 8.01 6.77
C ALA A 152 -4.43 7.67 7.97
N ASP A 153 -4.51 8.57 8.95
CA ASP A 153 -5.35 8.41 10.14
C ASP A 153 -6.84 8.35 9.76
N ALA A 154 -7.29 9.22 8.86
CA ALA A 154 -8.66 9.20 8.36
C ALA A 154 -8.98 7.90 7.59
N LEU A 155 -8.08 7.42 6.75
CA LEU A 155 -8.25 6.13 6.04
C LEU A 155 -8.29 4.94 7.00
N SER A 156 -7.57 4.99 8.10
CA SER A 156 -7.53 3.91 9.09
C SER A 156 -8.76 3.91 10.00
N SER A 157 -9.20 5.09 10.45
CA SER A 157 -10.26 5.25 11.46
C SER A 157 -11.65 5.57 10.89
N GLY A 158 -11.71 6.17 9.70
CA GLY A 158 -12.92 6.77 9.15
C GLY A 158 -13.23 8.16 9.71
N ASP A 159 -12.42 8.70 10.63
CA ASP A 159 -12.61 10.06 11.18
C ASP A 159 -11.94 11.10 10.30
N THR A 160 -12.73 11.95 9.65
CA THR A 160 -12.28 13.00 8.75
C THR A 160 -12.20 14.39 9.39
N GLN A 161 -12.56 14.53 10.66
CA GLN A 161 -12.72 15.84 11.31
C GLN A 161 -11.43 16.68 11.25
N THR A 162 -10.27 16.07 11.45
CA THR A 162 -8.98 16.76 11.37
C THR A 162 -8.70 17.27 9.96
N LEU A 163 -8.98 16.44 8.94
CA LEU A 163 -8.81 16.81 7.53
C LEU A 163 -9.75 17.94 7.10
N GLU A 164 -10.98 17.94 7.60
CA GLU A 164 -11.98 18.98 7.27
C GLU A 164 -11.54 20.37 7.73
N SER A 165 -10.70 20.45 8.76
CA SER A 165 -10.12 21.70 9.24
C SER A 165 -8.93 22.20 8.42
N ARG A 166 -8.36 21.38 7.52
CA ARG A 166 -7.17 21.72 6.73
C ARG A 166 -7.54 22.34 5.38
N GLY A 167 -7.34 23.65 5.24
CA GLY A 167 -7.56 24.34 3.96
C GLY A 167 -6.70 23.77 2.81
N GLU A 168 -5.48 23.33 3.10
CA GLU A 168 -4.57 22.74 2.12
C GLU A 168 -5.08 21.41 1.53
N TRP A 169 -5.90 20.66 2.27
CA TRP A 169 -6.54 19.43 1.80
C TRP A 169 -7.54 19.70 0.67
N TYR A 170 -8.19 20.84 0.68
CA TYR A 170 -9.15 21.25 -0.35
C TYR A 170 -8.54 22.09 -1.48
N ALA A 171 -7.30 22.55 -1.29
CA ALA A 171 -6.57 23.36 -2.27
C ALA A 171 -5.69 22.55 -3.23
N LEU A 172 -5.83 21.24 -3.23
CA LEU A 172 -5.04 20.29 -4.05
C LEU A 172 -5.30 20.48 -5.55
#